data_41948f579e059a9895fe0f9c095f01a4
#
_entry.id   41948f579e059a9895fe0f9c095f01a4
#
_cell.length_a   1.000
_cell.length_b   1.000
_cell.length_c   1.000
_cell.angle_alpha   90.00
_cell.angle_beta   90.00
_cell.angle_gamma   90.00
#
_symmetry.space_group_name_H-M   'P 1'
#
loop_
_entity.id
_entity.type
_entity.pdbx_description
1 polymer ?
#
loop_
_entity_poly.entity_id
_entity_poly.type
_entity_poly.pdbx_seq_one_letter_code
_entity_poly.pdbx_strand_id
1 'polypeptide(L)'
;MKAAQYHGPQQITLEDLPVPVCGDGEVLVAMKACGICGTDVKTYVRGHPLIPPGSVLGHEVAGSVIESRHAAFAVGDRVAVAPYVPCLSCTMCQRGHYSLCENLFEASMQPGGFAEVVLVPQRIVEQALLKIPDTLDYITAALTEPLACSLHGLEALPLRAGQSLLIMGDGPMGLMQAALGKALGAAPVILSGMTPLRLDFARKVADVVIDVSTQSLADTLKALIPAGPEAVMASVGSVALVEEALRLVGKGGAVNVFAGMPKDAALSLPLNRIHYDEVRIVGTFGFGPQHFRRALDILAQNAALFQGLFTHTVRLDAIEPALQAASRFEGIKGVVVTD
;
A
#
# COMPACT_ATOMS: atom_id res chain seq x y z
N MET A 1 15.50 -11.66 -20.25
CA MET A 1 15.47 -10.72 -19.12
C MET A 1 15.60 -11.47 -17.80
N LYS A 2 16.23 -10.87 -16.80
CA LYS A 2 16.28 -11.44 -15.46
C LYS A 2 14.95 -11.18 -14.74
N ALA A 3 14.48 -12.19 -14.00
CA ALA A 3 13.29 -12.09 -13.13
C ALA A 3 13.46 -12.98 -11.90
N ALA A 4 12.96 -12.52 -10.76
CA ALA A 4 12.96 -13.28 -9.51
C ALA A 4 11.72 -14.18 -9.44
N GLN A 5 11.90 -15.46 -9.75
CA GLN A 5 10.81 -16.44 -9.81
C GLN A 5 10.62 -17.14 -8.45
N TYR A 6 9.39 -17.12 -7.97
CA TYR A 6 8.97 -17.79 -6.75
C TYR A 6 8.64 -19.26 -7.01
N HIS A 7 9.25 -20.20 -6.28
CA HIS A 7 9.08 -21.65 -6.43
C HIS A 7 8.28 -22.31 -5.30
N GLY A 8 8.03 -21.54 -4.24
CA GLY A 8 7.36 -22.02 -3.03
C GLY A 8 7.87 -21.30 -1.79
N PRO A 9 7.34 -21.60 -0.59
CA PRO A 9 7.79 -20.97 0.63
C PRO A 9 9.31 -21.04 0.81
N GLN A 10 9.91 -19.87 1.04
CA GLN A 10 11.35 -19.66 1.22
C GLN A 10 12.21 -20.09 0.01
N GLN A 11 11.63 -20.09 -1.19
CA GLN A 11 12.31 -20.42 -2.43
C GLN A 11 12.03 -19.37 -3.51
N ILE A 12 12.97 -18.51 -3.79
CA ILE A 12 12.95 -17.56 -4.88
C ILE A 12 14.33 -17.52 -5.53
N THR A 13 14.40 -17.60 -6.86
CA THR A 13 15.65 -17.59 -7.61
C THR A 13 15.61 -16.59 -8.75
N LEU A 14 16.77 -16.09 -9.14
CA LEU A 14 16.90 -15.22 -10.30
C LEU A 14 17.01 -16.09 -11.57
N GLU A 15 16.02 -15.99 -12.44
CA GLU A 15 15.89 -16.78 -13.66
C GLU A 15 16.03 -15.92 -14.91
N ASP A 16 16.42 -16.58 -16.02
CA ASP A 16 16.37 -15.99 -17.36
C ASP A 16 15.03 -16.32 -18.02
N LEU A 17 14.13 -15.35 -18.05
CA LEU A 17 12.83 -15.48 -18.72
C LEU A 17 12.83 -14.77 -20.08
N PRO A 18 12.02 -15.24 -21.05
CA PRO A 18 11.82 -14.47 -22.28
C PRO A 18 11.23 -13.09 -21.97
N VAL A 19 11.65 -12.08 -22.73
CA VAL A 19 10.97 -10.77 -22.68
C VAL A 19 9.55 -10.93 -23.26
N PRO A 20 8.51 -10.43 -22.57
CA PRO A 20 7.16 -10.48 -23.11
C PRO A 20 7.05 -9.75 -24.45
N VAL A 21 6.16 -10.23 -25.34
CA VAL A 21 5.90 -9.57 -26.61
C VAL A 21 4.81 -8.51 -26.42
N CYS A 22 5.09 -7.29 -26.85
CA CYS A 22 4.14 -6.18 -26.79
C CYS A 22 3.05 -6.33 -27.86
N GLY A 23 1.81 -6.48 -27.45
CA GLY A 23 0.63 -6.53 -28.31
C GLY A 23 0.01 -5.16 -28.56
N ASP A 24 -1.02 -5.09 -29.40
CA ASP A 24 -1.73 -3.86 -29.69
C ASP A 24 -2.36 -3.26 -28.43
N GLY A 25 -2.17 -1.95 -28.23
CA GLY A 25 -2.63 -1.24 -27.03
C GLY A 25 -1.78 -1.44 -25.77
N GLU A 26 -0.78 -2.32 -25.81
CA GLU A 26 0.07 -2.65 -24.68
C GLU A 26 1.36 -1.79 -24.62
N VAL A 27 2.05 -1.85 -23.49
CA VAL A 27 3.31 -1.13 -23.26
C VAL A 27 4.29 -2.02 -22.52
N LEU A 28 5.56 -2.08 -22.96
CA LEU A 28 6.66 -2.67 -22.22
C LEU A 28 7.38 -1.59 -21.41
N VAL A 29 7.59 -1.89 -20.14
CA VAL A 29 8.26 -0.99 -19.18
C VAL A 29 9.51 -1.66 -18.63
N ALA A 30 10.67 -1.03 -18.79
CA ALA A 30 11.87 -1.39 -18.02
C ALA A 30 11.65 -0.97 -16.57
N MET A 31 11.61 -1.92 -15.65
CA MET A 31 11.46 -1.66 -14.22
C MET A 31 12.70 -0.91 -13.74
N LYS A 32 12.52 0.21 -13.06
CA LYS A 32 13.59 1.00 -12.43
C LYS A 32 13.52 0.95 -10.92
N ALA A 33 12.31 0.81 -10.37
CA ALA A 33 12.08 0.62 -8.95
C ALA A 33 10.83 -0.25 -8.75
N CYS A 34 10.90 -1.20 -7.82
CA CYS A 34 9.74 -1.98 -7.37
C CYS A 34 9.80 -2.13 -5.85
N GLY A 35 8.79 -1.60 -5.15
CA GLY A 35 8.69 -1.72 -3.71
C GLY A 35 8.44 -3.17 -3.27
N ILE A 36 8.96 -3.53 -2.09
CA ILE A 36 8.69 -4.82 -1.43
C ILE A 36 7.49 -4.65 -0.51
N CYS A 37 6.41 -5.36 -0.81
CA CYS A 37 5.15 -5.35 -0.05
C CYS A 37 5.13 -6.45 1.02
N GLY A 38 4.35 -6.23 2.07
CA GLY A 38 4.04 -7.28 3.04
C GLY A 38 3.37 -8.53 2.43
N THR A 39 2.71 -8.39 1.27
CA THR A 39 2.16 -9.53 0.51
C THR A 39 3.27 -10.38 -0.09
N ASP A 40 4.31 -9.76 -0.66
CA ASP A 40 5.48 -10.48 -1.19
C ASP A 40 6.19 -11.26 -0.07
N VAL A 41 6.40 -10.61 1.07
CA VAL A 41 7.01 -11.21 2.25
C VAL A 41 6.18 -12.39 2.78
N LYS A 42 4.86 -12.23 2.91
CA LYS A 42 3.97 -13.31 3.36
C LYS A 42 3.95 -14.47 2.38
N THR A 43 3.95 -14.18 1.07
CA THR A 43 4.02 -15.21 0.02
C THR A 43 5.34 -15.98 0.10
N TYR A 44 6.46 -15.26 0.23
CA TYR A 44 7.78 -15.87 0.41
C TYR A 44 7.84 -16.77 1.65
N VAL A 45 7.30 -16.33 2.80
CA VAL A 45 7.41 -17.06 4.07
C VAL A 45 6.51 -18.30 4.13
N ARG A 46 5.26 -18.19 3.67
CA ARG A 46 4.23 -19.22 3.92
C ARG A 46 3.36 -19.60 2.72
N GLY A 47 3.63 -19.03 1.55
CA GLY A 47 2.79 -19.17 0.37
C GLY A 47 1.54 -18.27 0.38
N HIS A 48 0.90 -18.19 -0.78
CA HIS A 48 -0.34 -17.43 -0.97
C HIS A 48 -1.29 -18.19 -1.92
N PRO A 49 -2.59 -18.33 -1.60
CA PRO A 49 -3.52 -19.15 -2.41
C PRO A 49 -3.65 -18.69 -3.86
N LEU A 50 -3.47 -17.41 -4.14
CA LEU A 50 -3.59 -16.81 -5.47
C LEU A 50 -2.25 -16.64 -6.20
N ILE A 51 -1.13 -17.02 -5.59
CA ILE A 51 0.21 -16.85 -6.15
C ILE A 51 0.89 -18.22 -6.17
N PRO A 52 0.75 -18.98 -7.26
CA PRO A 52 1.34 -20.32 -7.37
C PRO A 52 2.85 -20.27 -7.58
N PRO A 53 3.58 -21.36 -7.30
CA PRO A 53 4.95 -21.54 -7.79
C PRO A 53 5.06 -21.28 -9.29
N GLY A 54 6.16 -20.67 -9.72
CA GLY A 54 6.39 -20.19 -11.08
C GLY A 54 6.03 -18.71 -11.27
N SER A 55 5.36 -18.07 -10.30
CA SER A 55 5.04 -16.63 -10.37
C SER A 55 6.28 -15.77 -10.12
N VAL A 56 6.30 -14.58 -10.71
CA VAL A 56 7.21 -13.49 -10.35
C VAL A 56 6.47 -12.55 -9.41
N LEU A 57 7.05 -12.25 -8.24
CA LEU A 57 6.47 -11.37 -7.25
C LEU A 57 6.72 -9.88 -7.58
N GLY A 58 6.28 -8.99 -6.67
CA GLY A 58 6.43 -7.54 -6.83
C GLY A 58 5.27 -6.93 -7.62
N HIS A 59 4.75 -5.80 -7.13
CA HIS A 59 3.59 -5.15 -7.72
C HIS A 59 3.56 -3.62 -7.52
N GLU A 60 4.59 -3.04 -6.95
CA GLU A 60 4.72 -1.60 -6.70
C GLU A 60 5.78 -1.01 -7.67
N VAL A 61 5.43 -0.89 -8.96
CA VAL A 61 6.38 -0.66 -10.04
C VAL A 61 6.40 0.79 -10.52
N ALA A 62 7.61 1.32 -10.67
CA ALA A 62 7.92 2.51 -11.47
C ALA A 62 9.04 2.19 -12.47
N GLY A 63 8.97 2.73 -13.68
CA GLY A 63 9.94 2.43 -14.72
C GLY A 63 9.88 3.34 -15.93
N SER A 64 10.59 2.96 -16.98
CA SER A 64 10.64 3.69 -18.26
C SER A 64 10.07 2.83 -19.38
N VAL A 65 9.26 3.41 -20.22
CA VAL A 65 8.71 2.77 -21.43
C VAL A 65 9.85 2.41 -22.39
N ILE A 66 9.94 1.16 -22.80
CA ILE A 66 10.94 0.68 -23.79
C ILE A 66 10.30 0.26 -25.12
N GLU A 67 9.01 -0.10 -25.13
CA GLU A 67 8.20 -0.30 -26.32
C GLU A 67 6.76 0.09 -26.02
N SER A 68 6.08 0.70 -26.97
CA SER A 68 4.68 1.10 -26.83
C SER A 68 3.92 0.85 -28.13
N ARG A 69 2.75 0.21 -28.02
CA ARG A 69 1.75 0.10 -29.06
C ARG A 69 0.47 0.85 -28.72
N HIS A 70 0.60 1.86 -27.84
CA HIS A 70 -0.50 2.75 -27.43
C HIS A 70 -0.12 4.21 -27.67
N ALA A 71 -0.98 4.98 -28.33
CA ALA A 71 -0.68 6.34 -28.78
C ALA A 71 -0.35 7.37 -27.67
N ALA A 72 -0.81 7.11 -26.43
CA ALA A 72 -0.57 8.04 -25.30
C ALA A 72 0.85 7.93 -24.68
N PHE A 73 1.60 6.88 -25.02
CA PHE A 73 2.92 6.61 -24.42
C PHE A 73 3.99 6.46 -25.49
N ALA A 74 5.15 7.02 -25.24
CA ALA A 74 6.34 6.94 -26.10
C ALA A 74 7.49 6.28 -25.34
N VAL A 75 8.44 5.70 -26.09
CA VAL A 75 9.72 5.18 -25.55
C VAL A 75 10.43 6.32 -24.81
N GLY A 76 10.88 6.02 -23.58
CA GLY A 76 11.51 6.99 -22.67
C GLY A 76 10.54 7.64 -21.68
N ASP A 77 9.22 7.53 -21.86
CA ASP A 77 8.26 8.01 -20.85
C ASP A 77 8.52 7.32 -19.51
N ARG A 78 8.56 8.12 -18.44
CA ARG A 78 8.69 7.65 -17.07
C ARG A 78 7.30 7.33 -16.51
N VAL A 79 7.08 6.11 -16.02
CA VAL A 79 5.72 5.68 -15.68
C VAL A 79 5.65 4.94 -14.33
N ALA A 80 4.56 5.17 -13.61
CA ALA A 80 4.10 4.34 -12.49
C ALA A 80 3.02 3.37 -13.00
N VAL A 81 3.14 2.09 -12.63
CA VAL A 81 2.31 1.00 -13.15
C VAL A 81 1.42 0.47 -12.05
N ALA A 82 0.10 0.53 -12.22
CA ALA A 82 -0.81 -0.22 -11.36
C ALA A 82 -0.72 -1.72 -11.66
N PRO A 83 -0.67 -2.59 -10.64
CA PRO A 83 -0.55 -4.04 -10.86
C PRO A 83 -1.79 -4.67 -11.47
N TYR A 84 -2.95 -4.07 -11.29
CA TYR A 84 -4.26 -4.51 -11.79
C TYR A 84 -5.23 -3.33 -11.88
N VAL A 85 -6.31 -3.51 -12.64
CA VAL A 85 -7.41 -2.54 -12.75
C VAL A 85 -8.75 -3.23 -12.92
N PRO A 86 -9.88 -2.58 -12.55
CA PRO A 86 -11.22 -3.15 -12.69
C PRO A 86 -11.63 -3.30 -14.17
N CYS A 87 -12.61 -4.17 -14.44
CA CYS A 87 -13.18 -4.33 -15.79
C CYS A 87 -14.16 -3.22 -16.19
N LEU A 88 -14.62 -2.42 -15.25
CA LEU A 88 -15.61 -1.32 -15.38
C LEU A 88 -17.00 -1.76 -15.86
N SER A 89 -17.26 -3.06 -16.08
CA SER A 89 -18.51 -3.59 -16.63
C SER A 89 -19.28 -4.53 -15.71
N CYS A 90 -18.64 -5.20 -14.74
CA CYS A 90 -19.31 -6.13 -13.82
C CYS A 90 -20.18 -5.37 -12.78
N THR A 91 -21.00 -6.12 -12.06
CA THR A 91 -21.94 -5.58 -11.07
C THR A 91 -21.25 -4.73 -10.00
N MET A 92 -20.06 -5.17 -9.52
CA MET A 92 -19.31 -4.41 -8.52
C MET A 92 -18.79 -3.09 -9.09
N CYS A 93 -18.28 -3.09 -10.32
CA CYS A 93 -17.83 -1.87 -11.00
C CYS A 93 -18.98 -0.88 -11.23
N GLN A 94 -20.15 -1.34 -11.66
CA GLN A 94 -21.34 -0.48 -11.86
C GLN A 94 -21.82 0.20 -10.56
N ARG A 95 -21.53 -0.43 -9.41
CA ARG A 95 -21.82 0.13 -8.07
C ARG A 95 -20.68 1.00 -7.52
N GLY A 96 -19.58 1.19 -8.28
CA GLY A 96 -18.41 1.96 -7.85
C GLY A 96 -17.43 1.21 -6.93
N HIS A 97 -17.65 -0.09 -6.70
CA HIS A 97 -16.76 -0.93 -5.89
C HIS A 97 -15.64 -1.52 -6.73
N TYR A 98 -14.76 -0.68 -7.25
CA TYR A 98 -13.72 -1.07 -8.22
C TYR A 98 -12.73 -2.11 -7.69
N SER A 99 -12.32 -2.02 -6.43
CA SER A 99 -11.43 -2.99 -5.78
C SER A 99 -12.07 -4.37 -5.56
N LEU A 100 -13.41 -4.46 -5.67
CA LEU A 100 -14.18 -5.70 -5.57
C LEU A 100 -14.63 -6.20 -6.95
N CYS A 101 -13.99 -5.74 -8.03
CA CYS A 101 -14.28 -6.19 -9.38
C CYS A 101 -14.14 -7.71 -9.50
N GLU A 102 -15.15 -8.35 -10.11
CA GLU A 102 -15.17 -9.80 -10.31
C GLU A 102 -14.01 -10.29 -11.19
N ASN A 103 -13.52 -9.41 -12.09
CA ASN A 103 -12.45 -9.68 -13.07
C ASN A 103 -11.17 -8.85 -12.76
N LEU A 104 -10.91 -8.54 -11.46
CA LEU A 104 -9.87 -7.61 -11.06
C LEU A 104 -8.48 -8.03 -11.55
N PHE A 105 -8.15 -9.31 -11.43
CA PHE A 105 -6.83 -9.85 -11.75
C PHE A 105 -6.69 -10.39 -13.17
N GLU A 106 -7.75 -10.34 -14.02
CA GLU A 106 -7.65 -10.75 -15.42
C GLU A 106 -6.71 -9.86 -16.24
N ALA A 107 -6.61 -8.57 -15.90
CA ALA A 107 -5.62 -7.67 -16.46
C ALA A 107 -4.61 -7.30 -15.37
N SER A 108 -3.59 -8.13 -15.22
CA SER A 108 -2.46 -7.89 -14.33
C SER A 108 -1.20 -7.65 -15.16
N MET A 109 -0.28 -6.83 -14.65
CA MET A 109 1.04 -6.69 -15.27
C MET A 109 1.79 -8.03 -15.26
N GLN A 110 2.62 -8.29 -16.26
CA GLN A 110 3.30 -9.57 -16.46
C GLN A 110 4.81 -9.38 -16.64
N PRO A 111 5.63 -10.28 -16.06
CA PRO A 111 5.27 -11.43 -15.21
C PRO A 111 4.99 -11.05 -13.76
N GLY A 112 5.43 -9.88 -13.32
CA GLY A 112 5.42 -9.30 -11.99
C GLY A 112 6.56 -8.29 -11.85
N GLY A 113 6.55 -7.48 -10.80
CA GLY A 113 7.44 -6.31 -10.67
C GLY A 113 8.91 -6.64 -10.37
N PHE A 114 9.22 -7.83 -9.86
CA PHE A 114 10.60 -8.25 -9.65
C PHE A 114 11.18 -8.89 -10.92
N ALA A 115 11.07 -8.17 -12.03
CA ALA A 115 11.64 -8.50 -13.33
C ALA A 115 12.23 -7.23 -13.98
N GLU A 116 13.23 -7.38 -14.84
CA GLU A 116 13.84 -6.26 -15.56
C GLU A 116 12.85 -5.54 -16.48
N VAL A 117 11.88 -6.29 -17.03
CA VAL A 117 10.86 -5.77 -17.95
C VAL A 117 9.49 -6.30 -17.54
N VAL A 118 8.49 -5.43 -17.54
CA VAL A 118 7.09 -5.78 -17.31
C VAL A 118 6.25 -5.38 -18.52
N LEU A 119 5.35 -6.27 -18.93
CA LEU A 119 4.30 -5.98 -19.89
C LEU A 119 3.10 -5.39 -19.15
N VAL A 120 2.62 -4.27 -19.64
CA VAL A 120 1.44 -3.58 -19.13
C VAL A 120 0.30 -3.80 -20.13
N PRO A 121 -0.71 -4.63 -19.80
CA PRO A 121 -1.85 -4.89 -20.67
C PRO A 121 -2.65 -3.61 -20.97
N GLN A 122 -3.30 -3.57 -22.16
CA GLN A 122 -4.08 -2.42 -22.63
C GLN A 122 -5.03 -1.86 -21.56
N ARG A 123 -5.75 -2.72 -20.83
CA ARG A 123 -6.70 -2.28 -19.80
C ARG A 123 -6.02 -1.49 -18.67
N ILE A 124 -4.79 -1.82 -18.31
CA ILE A 124 -3.99 -1.05 -17.33
C ILE A 124 -3.47 0.23 -17.98
N VAL A 125 -2.99 0.16 -19.22
CA VAL A 125 -2.50 1.33 -19.96
C VAL A 125 -3.56 2.42 -20.00
N GLU A 126 -4.81 2.06 -20.30
CA GLU A 126 -5.92 3.02 -20.43
C GLU A 126 -6.39 3.59 -19.08
N GLN A 127 -6.26 2.84 -17.97
CA GLN A 127 -6.84 3.24 -16.70
C GLN A 127 -5.83 3.75 -15.68
N ALA A 128 -4.64 3.13 -15.61
CA ALA A 128 -3.71 3.34 -14.50
C ALA A 128 -2.21 3.09 -14.85
N LEU A 129 -1.81 3.30 -16.10
CA LEU A 129 -0.42 3.60 -16.44
C LEU A 129 -0.27 5.12 -16.42
N LEU A 130 0.53 5.67 -15.50
CA LEU A 130 0.59 7.10 -15.28
C LEU A 130 2.00 7.63 -15.54
N LYS A 131 2.12 8.74 -16.27
CA LYS A 131 3.40 9.44 -16.44
C LYS A 131 3.85 10.03 -15.10
N ILE A 132 5.09 9.75 -14.72
CA ILE A 132 5.70 10.29 -13.50
C ILE A 132 6.14 11.73 -13.77
N PRO A 133 5.74 12.72 -12.95
CA PRO A 133 6.25 14.08 -13.05
C PRO A 133 7.79 14.12 -12.89
N ASP A 134 8.45 15.06 -13.58
CA ASP A 134 9.92 15.21 -13.56
C ASP A 134 10.47 15.48 -12.14
N THR A 135 9.63 15.97 -11.25
CA THR A 135 9.97 16.24 -9.84
C THR A 135 10.11 14.98 -8.97
N LEU A 136 9.62 13.82 -9.43
CA LEU A 136 9.71 12.56 -8.70
C LEU A 136 10.77 11.64 -9.31
N ASP A 137 11.55 10.98 -8.48
CA ASP A 137 12.38 9.85 -8.87
C ASP A 137 11.55 8.54 -8.94
N TYR A 138 12.13 7.49 -9.54
CA TYR A 138 11.45 6.19 -9.67
C TYR A 138 11.18 5.52 -8.32
N ILE A 139 12.10 5.67 -7.35
CA ILE A 139 11.96 5.07 -6.02
C ILE A 139 10.74 5.67 -5.31
N THR A 140 10.64 6.99 -5.28
CA THR A 140 9.47 7.67 -4.71
C THR A 140 8.19 7.32 -5.46
N ALA A 141 8.24 7.26 -6.80
CA ALA A 141 7.08 6.93 -7.63
C ALA A 141 6.59 5.47 -7.42
N ALA A 142 7.46 4.53 -7.03
CA ALA A 142 7.07 3.16 -6.67
C ALA A 142 6.14 3.11 -5.44
N LEU A 143 6.08 4.18 -4.62
CA LEU A 143 5.11 4.30 -3.52
C LEU A 143 3.68 4.57 -4.00
N THR A 144 3.44 4.80 -5.29
CA THR A 144 2.09 5.13 -5.80
C THR A 144 1.08 4.05 -5.49
N GLU A 145 1.44 2.76 -5.66
CA GLU A 145 0.55 1.63 -5.40
C GLU A 145 0.15 1.54 -3.91
N PRO A 146 1.09 1.40 -2.97
CA PRO A 146 0.72 1.29 -1.55
C PRO A 146 0.08 2.58 -1.01
N LEU A 147 0.41 3.75 -1.57
CA LEU A 147 -0.26 5.00 -1.21
C LEU A 147 -1.70 5.03 -1.72
N ALA A 148 -1.99 4.47 -2.91
CA ALA A 148 -3.35 4.33 -3.41
C ALA A 148 -4.22 3.45 -2.51
N CYS A 149 -3.66 2.35 -1.99
CA CYS A 149 -4.32 1.52 -0.98
C CYS A 149 -4.60 2.31 0.31
N SER A 150 -3.62 3.06 0.80
CA SER A 150 -3.74 3.91 1.99
C SER A 150 -4.80 5.02 1.80
N LEU A 151 -4.82 5.64 0.61
CA LEU A 151 -5.79 6.67 0.26
C LEU A 151 -7.22 6.11 0.23
N HIS A 152 -7.43 4.95 -0.41
CA HIS A 152 -8.71 4.25 -0.38
C HIS A 152 -9.17 3.98 1.06
N GLY A 153 -8.24 3.56 1.93
CA GLY A 153 -8.52 3.34 3.34
C GLY A 153 -8.94 4.60 4.09
N LEU A 154 -8.26 5.73 3.87
CA LEU A 154 -8.59 7.00 4.52
C LEU A 154 -9.89 7.62 3.97
N GLU A 155 -10.15 7.51 2.67
CA GLU A 155 -11.39 8.02 2.05
C GLU A 155 -12.64 7.26 2.47
N ALA A 156 -12.50 6.01 2.94
CA ALA A 156 -13.62 5.25 3.53
C ALA A 156 -14.01 5.76 4.93
N LEU A 157 -13.16 6.56 5.57
CA LEU A 157 -13.46 7.22 6.85
C LEU A 157 -14.10 8.58 6.62
N PRO A 158 -14.96 9.07 7.54
CA PRO A 158 -15.55 10.40 7.44
C PRO A 158 -14.56 11.50 7.83
N LEU A 159 -13.30 11.36 7.44
CA LEU A 159 -12.20 12.25 7.81
C LEU A 159 -12.23 13.53 6.97
N ARG A 160 -12.19 14.69 7.65
CA ARG A 160 -12.09 16.02 7.06
C ARG A 160 -10.83 16.72 7.55
N ALA A 161 -10.37 17.72 6.81
CA ALA A 161 -9.27 18.57 7.28
C ALA A 161 -9.59 19.15 8.65
N GLY A 162 -8.58 19.16 9.54
CA GLY A 162 -8.70 19.59 10.94
C GLY A 162 -9.24 18.54 11.91
N GLN A 163 -9.69 17.37 11.43
CA GLN A 163 -10.12 16.27 12.29
C GLN A 163 -8.96 15.34 12.66
N SER A 164 -9.07 14.73 13.83
CA SER A 164 -8.04 13.84 14.38
C SER A 164 -8.05 12.48 13.70
N LEU A 165 -6.85 11.98 13.43
CA LEU A 165 -6.59 10.68 12.85
C LEU A 165 -5.64 9.89 13.75
N LEU A 166 -6.09 8.75 14.25
CA LEU A 166 -5.25 7.77 14.95
C LEU A 166 -4.85 6.65 14.00
N ILE A 167 -3.55 6.42 13.86
CA ILE A 167 -2.97 5.27 13.17
C ILE A 167 -2.47 4.28 14.23
N MET A 168 -3.02 3.06 14.22
CA MET A 168 -2.58 2.00 15.12
C MET A 168 -1.71 1.00 14.38
N GLY A 169 -0.39 1.12 14.56
CA GLY A 169 0.66 0.32 13.95
C GLY A 169 1.70 1.15 13.20
N ASP A 170 2.98 0.88 13.47
CA ASP A 170 4.16 1.55 12.93
C ASP A 170 4.80 0.82 11.75
N GLY A 171 4.08 -0.10 11.11
CA GLY A 171 4.52 -0.74 9.87
C GLY A 171 4.60 0.25 8.70
N PRO A 172 5.19 -0.15 7.54
CA PRO A 172 5.32 0.72 6.37
C PRO A 172 4.01 1.40 5.97
N MET A 173 2.89 0.66 6.03
CA MET A 173 1.57 1.19 5.69
C MET A 173 1.09 2.23 6.72
N GLY A 174 1.26 1.97 8.03
CA GLY A 174 0.88 2.92 9.06
C GLY A 174 1.67 4.23 8.98
N LEU A 175 2.98 4.16 8.74
CA LEU A 175 3.83 5.34 8.53
C LEU A 175 3.40 6.14 7.29
N MET A 176 3.07 5.44 6.20
CA MET A 176 2.56 6.04 4.98
C MET A 176 1.19 6.70 5.19
N GLN A 177 0.30 6.06 5.95
CA GLN A 177 -1.01 6.60 6.31
C GLN A 177 -0.89 7.87 7.18
N ALA A 178 0.10 7.92 8.08
CA ALA A 178 0.35 9.12 8.87
C ALA A 178 0.82 10.29 7.98
N ALA A 179 1.78 10.04 7.08
CA ALA A 179 2.23 11.02 6.09
C ALA A 179 1.08 11.50 5.20
N LEU A 180 0.25 10.57 4.73
CA LEU A 180 -0.93 10.86 3.92
C LEU A 180 -1.98 11.67 4.71
N GLY A 181 -2.23 11.31 5.97
CA GLY A 181 -3.14 12.05 6.85
C GLY A 181 -2.73 13.52 6.97
N LYS A 182 -1.43 13.78 7.16
CA LYS A 182 -0.89 15.16 7.15
C LYS A 182 -1.09 15.85 5.81
N ALA A 183 -0.77 15.18 4.70
CA ALA A 183 -0.96 15.74 3.35
C ALA A 183 -2.43 16.09 3.07
N LEU A 184 -3.39 15.35 3.66
CA LEU A 184 -4.83 15.60 3.54
C LEU A 184 -5.37 16.60 4.59
N GLY A 185 -4.51 17.13 5.47
CA GLY A 185 -4.88 18.14 6.46
C GLY A 185 -5.55 17.60 7.72
N ALA A 186 -5.42 16.31 8.04
CA ALA A 186 -5.85 15.79 9.34
C ALA A 186 -5.01 16.43 10.46
N ALA A 187 -5.65 16.77 11.60
CA ALA A 187 -5.01 17.38 12.75
C ALA A 187 -5.80 17.14 14.05
N PRO A 188 -5.17 16.55 15.09
CA PRO A 188 -3.83 15.97 15.05
C PRO A 188 -3.78 14.61 14.34
N VAL A 189 -2.65 14.29 13.69
CA VAL A 189 -2.28 12.95 13.27
C VAL A 189 -1.51 12.28 14.41
N ILE A 190 -2.02 11.19 14.92
CA ILE A 190 -1.47 10.41 16.03
C ILE A 190 -1.07 9.04 15.52
N LEU A 191 0.14 8.57 15.83
CA LEU A 191 0.58 7.23 15.50
C LEU A 191 0.99 6.47 16.76
N SER A 192 0.48 5.25 16.93
CA SER A 192 0.92 4.34 17.96
C SER A 192 1.73 3.18 17.39
N GLY A 193 2.84 2.84 18.04
CA GLY A 193 3.76 1.78 17.61
C GLY A 193 4.74 1.42 18.71
N MET A 194 5.70 0.54 18.40
CA MET A 194 6.68 0.07 19.39
C MET A 194 8.10 -0.11 18.85
N THR A 195 8.32 0.08 17.53
CA THR A 195 9.63 -0.15 16.90
C THR A 195 10.45 1.14 16.87
N PRO A 196 11.57 1.28 17.61
CA PRO A 196 12.28 2.55 17.77
C PRO A 196 12.58 3.26 16.44
N LEU A 197 13.20 2.58 15.46
CA LEU A 197 13.51 3.15 14.15
C LEU A 197 12.26 3.71 13.43
N ARG A 198 11.14 3.01 13.54
CA ARG A 198 9.88 3.40 12.89
C ARG A 198 9.20 4.55 13.62
N LEU A 199 9.28 4.57 14.95
CA LEU A 199 8.81 5.69 15.74
C LEU A 199 9.64 6.98 15.48
N ASP A 200 10.95 6.85 15.20
CA ASP A 200 11.77 7.99 14.79
C ASP A 200 11.33 8.57 13.44
N PHE A 201 10.96 7.71 12.49
CA PHE A 201 10.35 8.19 11.25
C PHE A 201 8.96 8.81 11.51
N ALA A 202 8.14 8.17 12.34
CA ALA A 202 6.79 8.63 12.66
C ALA A 202 6.79 10.08 13.19
N ARG A 203 7.81 10.49 13.98
CA ARG A 203 7.95 11.87 14.48
C ARG A 203 8.09 12.93 13.39
N LYS A 204 8.40 12.55 12.16
CA LYS A 204 8.46 13.47 11.01
C LYS A 204 7.09 13.68 10.36
N VAL A 205 6.20 12.68 10.48
CA VAL A 205 4.93 12.60 9.73
C VAL A 205 3.69 12.55 10.61
N ALA A 206 3.83 12.50 11.93
CA ALA A 206 2.72 12.57 12.89
C ALA A 206 2.94 13.71 13.87
N ASP A 207 1.85 14.28 14.39
CA ASP A 207 1.90 15.34 15.40
C ASP A 207 2.15 14.77 16.79
N VAL A 208 1.68 13.54 17.03
CA VAL A 208 1.89 12.79 18.27
C VAL A 208 2.29 11.36 17.95
N VAL A 209 3.35 10.88 18.59
CA VAL A 209 3.84 9.50 18.49
C VAL A 209 3.79 8.87 19.87
N ILE A 210 3.09 7.75 19.98
CA ILE A 210 2.89 7.00 21.23
C ILE A 210 3.63 5.68 21.15
N ASP A 211 4.65 5.51 21.98
CA ASP A 211 5.34 4.22 22.14
C ASP A 211 4.54 3.35 23.13
N VAL A 212 3.77 2.40 22.57
CA VAL A 212 2.91 1.52 23.37
C VAL A 212 3.69 0.45 24.16
N SER A 213 5.01 0.35 23.99
CA SER A 213 5.86 -0.48 24.85
C SER A 213 6.12 0.16 26.21
N THR A 214 5.97 1.50 26.30
CA THR A 214 6.30 2.28 27.49
C THR A 214 5.13 3.12 27.99
N GLN A 215 4.09 3.34 27.19
CA GLN A 215 2.96 4.21 27.50
C GLN A 215 1.62 3.51 27.25
N SER A 216 0.61 3.84 28.06
CA SER A 216 -0.78 3.44 27.81
C SER A 216 -1.36 4.30 26.68
N LEU A 217 -1.77 3.66 25.57
CA LEU A 217 -2.44 4.35 24.46
C LEU A 217 -3.74 5.02 24.93
N ALA A 218 -4.55 4.30 25.72
CA ALA A 218 -5.84 4.80 26.19
C ALA A 218 -5.70 6.02 27.11
N ASP A 219 -4.76 6.00 28.06
CA ASP A 219 -4.57 7.11 28.99
C ASP A 219 -3.98 8.35 28.27
N THR A 220 -3.04 8.11 27.34
CA THR A 220 -2.46 9.18 26.52
C THR A 220 -3.51 9.84 25.64
N LEU A 221 -4.34 9.06 24.95
CA LEU A 221 -5.42 9.60 24.12
C LEU A 221 -6.47 10.32 24.95
N LYS A 222 -6.84 9.80 26.12
CA LYS A 222 -7.79 10.46 27.02
C LYS A 222 -7.30 11.85 27.48
N ALA A 223 -6.00 11.99 27.66
CA ALA A 223 -5.40 13.29 28.01
C ALA A 223 -5.36 14.26 26.81
N LEU A 224 -5.06 13.74 25.60
CA LEU A 224 -4.91 14.53 24.37
C LEU A 224 -6.25 14.90 23.72
N ILE A 225 -7.13 13.92 23.59
CA ILE A 225 -8.45 14.04 22.93
C ILE A 225 -9.48 13.33 23.81
N PRO A 226 -9.99 13.99 24.86
CA PRO A 226 -10.96 13.36 25.78
C PRO A 226 -12.21 12.79 25.12
N ALA A 227 -12.62 13.36 23.96
CA ALA A 227 -13.76 12.88 23.15
C ALA A 227 -13.46 11.63 22.31
N GLY A 228 -12.18 11.24 22.22
CA GLY A 228 -11.68 10.20 21.30
C GLY A 228 -11.42 10.72 19.88
N PRO A 229 -10.55 10.07 19.09
CA PRO A 229 -10.28 10.45 17.70
C PRO A 229 -11.50 10.23 16.80
N GLU A 230 -11.68 11.09 15.79
CA GLU A 230 -12.76 10.98 14.81
C GLU A 230 -12.54 9.83 13.82
N ALA A 231 -11.28 9.56 13.48
CA ALA A 231 -10.92 8.50 12.53
C ALA A 231 -9.79 7.63 13.09
N VAL A 232 -9.91 6.31 12.91
CA VAL A 232 -8.90 5.33 13.35
C VAL A 232 -8.58 4.38 12.20
N MET A 233 -7.29 4.22 11.89
CA MET A 233 -6.77 3.21 10.97
C MET A 233 -6.16 2.06 11.75
N ALA A 234 -6.77 0.87 11.70
CA ALA A 234 -6.22 -0.35 12.29
C ALA A 234 -5.28 -1.03 11.27
N SER A 235 -3.99 -0.69 11.35
CA SER A 235 -2.97 -1.06 10.34
C SER A 235 -2.18 -2.33 10.69
N VAL A 236 -2.61 -3.06 11.70
CA VAL A 236 -2.06 -4.36 12.12
C VAL A 236 -3.17 -5.41 12.13
N GLY A 237 -2.91 -6.59 11.57
CA GLY A 237 -3.87 -7.71 11.51
C GLY A 237 -4.06 -8.40 12.86
N SER A 238 -4.66 -7.69 13.83
CA SER A 238 -4.91 -8.14 15.19
C SER A 238 -6.34 -7.79 15.62
N VAL A 239 -7.11 -8.81 16.03
CA VAL A 239 -8.48 -8.63 16.54
C VAL A 239 -8.47 -7.73 17.78
N ALA A 240 -7.55 -7.98 18.71
CA ALA A 240 -7.43 -7.19 19.94
C ALA A 240 -7.17 -5.69 19.64
N LEU A 241 -6.38 -5.39 18.61
CA LEU A 241 -6.11 -4.01 18.19
C LEU A 241 -7.37 -3.35 17.60
N VAL A 242 -8.18 -4.08 16.83
CA VAL A 242 -9.46 -3.56 16.30
C VAL A 242 -10.46 -3.33 17.44
N GLU A 243 -10.54 -4.23 18.42
CA GLU A 243 -11.36 -4.05 19.61
C GLU A 243 -10.93 -2.83 20.43
N GLU A 244 -9.62 -2.61 20.55
CA GLU A 244 -9.08 -1.42 21.20
C GLU A 244 -9.42 -0.14 20.41
N ALA A 245 -9.25 -0.16 19.09
CA ALA A 245 -9.65 0.94 18.21
C ALA A 245 -11.12 1.34 18.41
N LEU A 246 -12.02 0.34 18.52
CA LEU A 246 -13.45 0.57 18.78
C LEU A 246 -13.74 1.13 20.16
N ARG A 247 -12.92 0.83 21.16
CA ARG A 247 -13.05 1.45 22.49
C ARG A 247 -12.57 2.89 22.49
N LEU A 248 -11.55 3.20 21.69
CA LEU A 248 -10.87 4.51 21.70
C LEU A 248 -11.51 5.56 20.78
N VAL A 249 -12.11 5.12 19.65
CA VAL A 249 -12.74 6.04 18.70
C VAL A 249 -13.85 6.86 19.36
N GLY A 250 -13.92 8.15 19.03
CA GLY A 250 -14.92 9.07 19.54
C GLY A 250 -16.34 8.77 19.01
N LYS A 251 -17.36 9.41 19.62
CA LYS A 251 -18.75 9.35 19.15
C LYS A 251 -18.86 9.94 17.74
N GLY A 252 -19.63 9.28 16.87
CA GLY A 252 -19.77 9.64 15.46
C GLY A 252 -18.54 9.30 14.60
N GLY A 253 -17.47 8.78 15.22
CA GLY A 253 -16.24 8.43 14.53
C GLY A 253 -16.28 7.09 13.79
N ALA A 254 -15.18 6.74 13.14
CA ALA A 254 -15.08 5.49 12.39
C ALA A 254 -13.73 4.80 12.54
N VAL A 255 -13.76 3.46 12.48
CA VAL A 255 -12.58 2.59 12.47
C VAL A 255 -12.50 1.88 11.12
N ASN A 256 -11.37 2.00 10.43
CA ASN A 256 -11.08 1.19 9.24
C ASN A 256 -10.23 -0.03 9.64
N VAL A 257 -10.73 -1.23 9.37
CA VAL A 257 -9.99 -2.48 9.44
C VAL A 257 -9.18 -2.61 8.15
N PHE A 258 -7.99 -2.01 8.15
CA PHE A 258 -7.15 -1.89 6.96
C PHE A 258 -6.28 -3.13 6.72
N ALA A 259 -5.68 -3.67 7.77
CA ALA A 259 -4.82 -4.85 7.63
C ALA A 259 -5.65 -6.13 7.52
N GLY A 260 -5.21 -7.04 6.64
CA GLY A 260 -5.83 -8.36 6.50
C GLY A 260 -5.73 -9.18 7.79
N MET A 261 -6.85 -9.79 8.19
CA MET A 261 -6.99 -10.61 9.39
C MET A 261 -6.73 -12.10 9.13
N PRO A 262 -6.43 -12.91 10.15
CA PRO A 262 -6.50 -14.37 10.05
C PRO A 262 -7.87 -14.84 9.55
N LYS A 263 -7.90 -15.97 8.81
CA LYS A 263 -9.12 -16.47 8.15
C LYS A 263 -10.33 -16.63 9.09
N ASP A 264 -10.07 -17.09 10.31
CA ASP A 264 -11.12 -17.38 11.32
C ASP A 264 -11.22 -16.27 12.38
N ALA A 265 -10.68 -15.07 12.09
CA ALA A 265 -10.77 -13.95 13.03
C ALA A 265 -12.22 -13.51 13.20
N ALA A 266 -12.65 -13.42 14.46
CA ALA A 266 -13.98 -12.93 14.83
C ALA A 266 -13.82 -11.78 15.82
N LEU A 267 -14.71 -10.78 15.69
CA LEU A 267 -14.72 -9.57 16.50
C LEU A 267 -15.94 -9.55 17.41
N SER A 268 -15.74 -9.28 18.70
CA SER A 268 -16.83 -9.00 19.63
C SER A 268 -17.19 -7.52 19.57
N LEU A 269 -18.42 -7.22 19.11
CA LEU A 269 -18.88 -5.86 18.90
C LEU A 269 -19.75 -5.36 20.06
N PRO A 270 -19.39 -4.25 20.73
CA PRO A 270 -20.27 -3.58 21.67
C PRO A 270 -21.38 -2.83 20.91
N LEU A 271 -22.50 -3.48 20.63
CA LEU A 271 -23.58 -2.93 19.78
C LEU A 271 -24.13 -1.59 20.27
N ASN A 272 -24.09 -1.32 21.58
CA ASN A 272 -24.48 -0.02 22.11
C ASN A 272 -23.58 1.12 21.60
N ARG A 273 -22.29 0.86 21.36
CA ARG A 273 -21.38 1.84 20.75
C ARG A 273 -21.78 2.13 19.30
N ILE A 274 -22.20 1.09 18.57
CA ILE A 274 -22.67 1.26 17.19
C ILE A 274 -23.96 2.09 17.15
N HIS A 275 -24.92 1.78 18.06
CA HIS A 275 -26.22 2.41 18.04
C HIS A 275 -26.25 3.80 18.70
N TYR A 276 -25.79 3.90 19.95
CA TYR A 276 -25.94 5.16 20.73
C TYR A 276 -24.79 6.14 20.53
N ASP A 277 -23.60 5.66 20.18
CA ASP A 277 -22.45 6.52 19.91
C ASP A 277 -22.23 6.73 18.40
N GLU A 278 -23.05 6.13 17.53
CA GLU A 278 -22.99 6.21 16.05
C GLU A 278 -21.60 5.87 15.48
N VAL A 279 -20.88 4.96 16.13
CA VAL A 279 -19.56 4.53 15.68
C VAL A 279 -19.70 3.66 14.43
N ARG A 280 -18.86 3.88 13.44
CA ARG A 280 -18.81 3.11 12.19
C ARG A 280 -17.62 2.21 12.14
N ILE A 281 -17.79 1.02 11.55
CA ILE A 281 -16.70 0.09 11.19
C ILE A 281 -16.75 -0.07 9.69
N VAL A 282 -15.61 0.14 9.05
CA VAL A 282 -15.44 -0.04 7.61
C VAL A 282 -14.23 -0.93 7.35
N GLY A 283 -14.19 -1.57 6.19
CA GLY A 283 -13.03 -2.30 5.69
C GLY A 283 -12.74 -1.89 4.27
N THR A 284 -11.47 -1.92 3.89
CA THR A 284 -11.04 -1.60 2.53
C THR A 284 -10.02 -2.62 2.04
N PHE A 285 -10.07 -2.90 0.74
CA PHE A 285 -9.12 -3.78 0.04
C PHE A 285 -8.65 -3.11 -1.24
N GLY A 286 -7.33 -3.13 -1.50
CA GLY A 286 -6.75 -2.58 -2.73
C GLY A 286 -7.15 -1.12 -2.98
N PHE A 287 -7.35 -0.79 -4.24
CA PHE A 287 -7.69 0.57 -4.67
C PHE A 287 -8.46 0.56 -6.00
N GLY A 288 -9.06 1.70 -6.37
CA GLY A 288 -9.56 1.95 -7.72
C GLY A 288 -8.62 2.88 -8.51
N PRO A 289 -8.77 2.97 -9.85
CA PRO A 289 -7.90 3.79 -10.71
C PRO A 289 -7.80 5.26 -10.27
N GLN A 290 -8.87 5.82 -9.72
CA GLN A 290 -8.89 7.18 -9.19
C GLN A 290 -7.96 7.37 -8.00
N HIS A 291 -7.85 6.36 -7.12
CA HIS A 291 -6.93 6.41 -5.98
C HIS A 291 -5.47 6.35 -6.45
N PHE A 292 -5.17 5.53 -7.47
CA PHE A 292 -3.82 5.41 -8.02
C PHE A 292 -3.34 6.73 -8.64
N ARG A 293 -4.19 7.39 -9.45
CA ARG A 293 -3.90 8.71 -10.02
C ARG A 293 -3.66 9.75 -8.92
N ARG A 294 -4.60 9.83 -7.98
CA ARG A 294 -4.53 10.80 -6.89
C ARG A 294 -3.34 10.56 -5.95
N ALA A 295 -2.94 9.30 -5.75
CA ALA A 295 -1.75 8.96 -4.98
C ALA A 295 -0.47 9.50 -5.62
N LEU A 296 -0.32 9.37 -6.95
CA LEU A 296 0.82 9.95 -7.67
C LEU A 296 0.83 11.48 -7.57
N ASP A 297 -0.32 12.14 -7.69
CA ASP A 297 -0.44 13.59 -7.53
C ASP A 297 -0.04 14.04 -6.11
N ILE A 298 -0.47 13.31 -5.07
CA ILE A 298 -0.11 13.60 -3.68
C ILE A 298 1.39 13.41 -3.45
N LEU A 299 1.99 12.35 -4.00
CA LEU A 299 3.44 12.14 -3.95
C LEU A 299 4.20 13.29 -4.60
N ALA A 300 3.75 13.74 -5.79
CA ALA A 300 4.38 14.84 -6.51
C ALA A 300 4.35 16.16 -5.73
N GLN A 301 3.28 16.40 -5.00
CA GLN A 301 3.09 17.64 -4.21
C GLN A 301 3.73 17.58 -2.82
N ASN A 302 3.94 16.38 -2.27
CA ASN A 302 4.32 16.18 -0.87
C ASN A 302 5.49 15.18 -0.70
N ALA A 303 6.38 15.05 -1.69
CA ALA A 303 7.46 14.04 -1.70
C ALA A 303 8.27 14.01 -0.39
N ALA A 304 8.50 15.17 0.23
CA ALA A 304 9.25 15.29 1.47
C ALA A 304 8.64 14.50 2.65
N LEU A 305 7.32 14.35 2.72
CA LEU A 305 6.64 13.57 3.75
C LEU A 305 6.89 12.06 3.63
N PHE A 306 7.20 11.58 2.42
CA PHE A 306 7.42 10.15 2.13
C PHE A 306 8.90 9.79 2.05
N GLN A 307 9.78 10.79 2.07
CA GLN A 307 11.24 10.58 2.00
C GLN A 307 11.75 9.83 3.23
N GLY A 308 12.47 8.71 2.99
CA GLY A 308 13.03 7.84 4.03
C GLY A 308 12.12 6.67 4.42
N LEU A 309 10.96 6.49 3.79
CA LEU A 309 10.17 5.26 3.91
C LEU A 309 10.93 4.06 3.37
N PHE A 310 11.58 4.18 2.22
CA PHE A 310 12.52 3.17 1.75
C PHE A 310 13.83 3.27 2.52
N THR A 311 14.09 2.28 3.37
CA THR A 311 15.31 2.18 4.18
C THR A 311 16.34 1.23 3.59
N HIS A 312 15.94 0.39 2.64
CA HIS A 312 16.79 -0.57 1.98
C HIS A 312 16.58 -0.51 0.47
N THR A 313 17.64 -0.24 -0.27
CA THR A 313 17.67 -0.33 -1.73
C THR A 313 18.53 -1.52 -2.11
N VAL A 314 17.96 -2.45 -2.86
CA VAL A 314 18.65 -3.68 -3.27
C VAL A 314 18.54 -3.87 -4.78
N ARG A 315 19.46 -4.61 -5.37
CA ARG A 315 19.37 -5.08 -6.76
C ARG A 315 18.49 -6.33 -6.85
N LEU A 316 18.04 -6.65 -8.05
CA LEU A 316 17.15 -7.78 -8.29
C LEU A 316 17.77 -9.13 -7.86
N ASP A 317 19.07 -9.30 -7.96
CA ASP A 317 19.80 -10.48 -7.52
C ASP A 317 19.89 -10.64 -5.99
N ALA A 318 19.59 -9.57 -5.24
CA ALA A 318 19.55 -9.56 -3.78
C ALA A 318 18.13 -9.61 -3.21
N ILE A 319 17.11 -10.01 -4.01
CA ILE A 319 15.70 -10.01 -3.58
C ILE A 319 15.44 -10.96 -2.41
N GLU A 320 16.03 -12.16 -2.42
CA GLU A 320 15.77 -13.14 -1.36
C GLU A 320 16.27 -12.66 0.01
N PRO A 321 17.54 -12.21 0.18
CA PRO A 321 17.97 -11.57 1.41
C PRO A 321 17.11 -10.39 1.84
N ALA A 322 16.59 -9.60 0.89
CA ALA A 322 15.70 -8.46 1.21
C ALA A 322 14.33 -8.92 1.74
N LEU A 323 13.74 -9.98 1.18
CA LEU A 323 12.52 -10.59 1.70
C LEU A 323 12.72 -11.20 3.10
N GLN A 324 13.87 -11.83 3.33
CA GLN A 324 14.25 -12.35 4.65
C GLN A 324 14.39 -11.22 5.68
N ALA A 325 15.09 -10.14 5.35
CA ALA A 325 15.23 -8.97 6.22
C ALA A 325 13.85 -8.35 6.54
N ALA A 326 13.01 -8.17 5.52
CA ALA A 326 11.65 -7.67 5.69
C ALA A 326 10.77 -8.60 6.56
N SER A 327 10.96 -9.93 6.48
CA SER A 327 10.24 -10.90 7.31
C SER A 327 10.62 -10.83 8.80
N ARG A 328 11.82 -10.33 9.10
CA ARG A 328 12.31 -10.05 10.46
C ARG A 328 12.02 -8.63 10.92
N PHE A 329 11.21 -7.88 10.13
CA PHE A 329 10.86 -6.47 10.40
C PHE A 329 12.05 -5.51 10.44
N GLU A 330 13.14 -5.84 9.75
CA GLU A 330 14.31 -4.97 9.63
C GLU A 330 13.99 -3.75 8.77
N GLY A 331 14.27 -2.56 9.29
CA GLY A 331 13.94 -1.29 8.63
C GLY A 331 12.45 -0.97 8.53
N ILE A 332 12.10 -0.13 7.55
CA ILE A 332 10.72 0.26 7.24
C ILE A 332 10.24 -0.48 5.99
N LYS A 333 10.80 -0.14 4.83
CA LYS A 333 10.40 -0.71 3.53
C LYS A 333 11.64 -0.91 2.65
N GLY A 334 11.63 -1.98 1.88
CA GLY A 334 12.64 -2.26 0.86
C GLY A 334 12.18 -1.85 -0.53
N VAL A 335 13.11 -1.51 -1.40
CA VAL A 335 12.89 -1.30 -2.83
C VAL A 335 13.94 -2.03 -3.65
N VAL A 336 13.49 -2.74 -4.68
CA VAL A 336 14.33 -3.36 -5.70
C VAL A 336 14.55 -2.37 -6.82
N VAL A 337 15.80 -2.21 -7.27
CA VAL A 337 16.17 -1.33 -8.38
C VAL A 337 16.94 -2.10 -9.46
N THR A 338 16.80 -1.64 -10.71
CA THR A 338 17.63 -2.05 -11.83
C THR A 338 18.42 -0.86 -12.37
N ASP A 339 19.43 -1.12 -13.21
CA ASP A 339 20.25 -0.09 -13.85
C ASP A 339 19.48 0.77 -14.86
#